data_29a008ac44878aa6237152a5f0705f1d
#
_entry.id   29a008ac44878aa6237152a5f0705f1d
#
_cell.length_a   1.000
_cell.length_b   1.000
_cell.length_c   1.000
_cell.angle_alpha   90.00
_cell.angle_beta   90.00
_cell.angle_gamma   90.00
#
_symmetry.space_group_name_H-M   'P 1'
#
loop_
_entity.id
_entity.type
_entity.pdbx_description
1 polymer ?
#
loop_
_entity_poly.entity_id
_entity_poly.type
_entity_poly.pdbx_seq_one_letter_code
_entity_poly.pdbx_strand_id
1 'polypeptide(L)'
;MTPQKKATVVSSSVAAVLTLIKLAIGIASGSVAVLASAVDSVLDMFVSIFNYFAISNSEKPADRTFNYGRGKIEALASVIEGTIITISGLYLLYEAVKKAKSGEVSQYLDISIYVMVISLIITISLVIYLNFIAKKTNSMVIKADALHYKTDVFSNVAVLSSLLLVTFTGYEIIDVFVGGGIALYIIYSAYELIHDGVLV
;
A
#
# COMPACT_ATOMS: atom_id res chain seq x y z
N MET A 1 2.38 -25.31 -4.10
CA MET A 1 1.93 -23.93 -3.93
C MET A 1 2.67 -23.07 -4.94
N THR A 2 1.96 -22.36 -5.81
CA THR A 2 2.57 -21.52 -6.85
C THR A 2 3.33 -20.34 -6.25
N PRO A 3 4.30 -19.76 -6.98
CA PRO A 3 5.03 -18.59 -6.49
C PRO A 3 4.11 -17.42 -6.12
N GLN A 4 3.02 -17.20 -6.88
CA GLN A 4 2.03 -16.17 -6.64
C GLN A 4 1.32 -16.38 -5.30
N LYS A 5 0.80 -17.58 -5.03
CA LYS A 5 0.16 -17.92 -3.75
C LYS A 5 1.12 -17.80 -2.56
N LYS A 6 2.40 -18.15 -2.76
CA LYS A 6 3.40 -17.93 -1.71
C LYS A 6 3.59 -16.44 -1.44
N ALA A 7 3.60 -15.62 -2.49
CA ALA A 7 3.76 -14.17 -2.34
C ALA A 7 2.63 -13.55 -1.54
N THR A 8 1.36 -13.91 -1.85
CA THR A 8 0.19 -13.39 -1.09
C THR A 8 0.14 -13.90 0.35
N VAL A 9 0.61 -15.12 0.64
CA VAL A 9 0.74 -15.59 2.02
C VAL A 9 1.83 -14.82 2.76
N VAL A 10 2.95 -14.51 2.10
CA VAL A 10 4.01 -13.70 2.70
C VAL A 10 3.50 -12.28 2.97
N SER A 11 2.83 -11.61 2.00
CA SER A 11 2.29 -10.26 2.20
C SER A 11 1.25 -10.23 3.33
N SER A 12 0.29 -11.18 3.36
CA SER A 12 -0.67 -11.30 4.45
C SER A 12 -0.01 -11.53 5.82
N SER A 13 1.05 -12.34 5.86
CA SER A 13 1.77 -12.62 7.12
C SER A 13 2.53 -11.37 7.61
N VAL A 14 3.17 -10.65 6.70
CA VAL A 14 3.87 -9.39 7.01
C VAL A 14 2.87 -8.34 7.50
N ALA A 15 1.74 -8.17 6.80
CA ALA A 15 0.68 -7.26 7.22
C ALA A 15 0.14 -7.62 8.62
N ALA A 16 -0.11 -8.91 8.88
CA ALA A 16 -0.55 -9.37 10.20
C ALA A 16 0.47 -9.06 11.31
N VAL A 17 1.76 -9.30 11.06
CA VAL A 17 2.83 -8.99 12.01
C VAL A 17 2.92 -7.48 12.26
N LEU A 18 2.87 -6.66 11.21
CA LEU A 18 2.88 -5.20 11.33
C LEU A 18 1.65 -4.70 12.11
N THR A 19 0.46 -5.25 11.83
CA THR A 19 -0.76 -4.94 12.58
C THR A 19 -0.59 -5.23 14.07
N LEU A 20 -0.10 -6.43 14.43
CA LEU A 20 0.09 -6.82 15.83
C LEU A 20 1.09 -5.91 16.55
N ILE A 21 2.22 -5.60 15.92
CA ILE A 21 3.24 -4.70 16.48
C ILE A 21 2.65 -3.30 16.69
N LYS A 22 1.99 -2.74 15.67
CA LYS A 22 1.40 -1.39 15.74
C LYS A 22 0.27 -1.33 16.77
N LEU A 23 -0.60 -2.35 16.85
CA LEU A 23 -1.66 -2.41 17.88
C LEU A 23 -1.06 -2.48 19.28
N ALA A 24 -0.10 -3.37 19.51
CA ALA A 24 0.54 -3.52 20.84
C ALA A 24 1.20 -2.21 21.29
N ILE A 25 1.97 -1.57 20.41
CA ILE A 25 2.65 -0.30 20.71
C ILE A 25 1.65 0.85 20.83
N GLY A 26 0.65 0.90 19.94
CA GLY A 26 -0.39 1.95 19.97
C GLY A 26 -1.20 1.94 21.26
N ILE A 27 -1.61 0.75 21.72
CA ILE A 27 -2.32 0.58 23.01
C ILE A 27 -1.39 0.93 24.19
N ALA A 28 -0.15 0.43 24.18
CA ALA A 28 0.79 0.66 25.28
C ALA A 28 1.22 2.13 25.40
N SER A 29 1.37 2.84 24.30
CA SER A 29 1.78 4.25 24.27
C SER A 29 0.61 5.24 24.33
N GLY A 30 -0.63 4.80 24.07
CA GLY A 30 -1.80 5.66 23.87
C GLY A 30 -1.72 6.54 22.61
N SER A 31 -0.79 6.25 21.69
CA SER A 31 -0.60 7.04 20.47
C SER A 31 -1.69 6.77 19.44
N VAL A 32 -2.57 7.76 19.22
CA VAL A 32 -3.63 7.71 18.21
C VAL A 32 -3.05 7.53 16.81
N ALA A 33 -1.91 8.13 16.50
CA ALA A 33 -1.23 8.00 15.21
C ALA A 33 -0.79 6.55 14.94
N VAL A 34 -0.23 5.86 15.95
CA VAL A 34 0.15 4.44 15.83
C VAL A 34 -1.08 3.55 15.71
N LEU A 35 -2.15 3.84 16.45
CA LEU A 35 -3.42 3.10 16.35
C LEU A 35 -4.07 3.28 14.97
N ALA A 36 -4.08 4.49 14.42
CA ALA A 36 -4.56 4.74 13.05
C ALA A 36 -3.72 3.93 12.04
N SER A 37 -2.39 3.96 12.14
CA SER A 37 -1.51 3.15 11.28
C SER A 37 -1.70 1.64 11.45
N ALA A 38 -2.17 1.18 12.63
CA ALA A 38 -2.54 -0.22 12.84
C ALA A 38 -3.82 -0.59 12.08
N VAL A 39 -4.81 0.31 12.04
CA VAL A 39 -6.06 0.12 11.24
C VAL A 39 -5.72 -0.01 9.76
N ASP A 40 -4.83 0.84 9.23
CA ASP A 40 -4.37 0.73 7.83
C ASP A 40 -3.76 -0.65 7.58
N SER A 41 -2.88 -1.14 8.47
CA SER A 41 -2.28 -2.49 8.34
C SER A 41 -3.30 -3.64 8.43
N VAL A 42 -4.45 -3.45 9.13
CA VAL A 42 -5.57 -4.40 9.07
C VAL A 42 -6.20 -4.42 7.67
N LEU A 43 -6.39 -3.25 7.05
CA LEU A 43 -6.91 -3.16 5.68
C LEU A 43 -5.96 -3.83 4.68
N ASP A 44 -4.64 -3.61 4.81
CA ASP A 44 -3.61 -4.27 3.99
C ASP A 44 -3.69 -5.80 4.09
N MET A 45 -3.91 -6.31 5.30
CA MET A 45 -4.08 -7.74 5.51
C MET A 45 -5.32 -8.27 4.76
N PHE A 46 -6.45 -7.55 4.79
CA PHE A 46 -7.65 -7.94 4.05
C PHE A 46 -7.42 -7.93 2.53
N VAL A 47 -6.75 -6.91 2.00
CA VAL A 47 -6.38 -6.83 0.57
C VAL A 47 -5.51 -8.03 0.17
N SER A 48 -4.47 -8.35 0.95
CA SER A 48 -3.59 -9.49 0.67
C SER A 48 -4.32 -10.85 0.75
N ILE A 49 -5.26 -11.02 1.68
CA ILE A 49 -6.11 -12.21 1.76
C ILE A 49 -7.03 -12.30 0.53
N PHE A 50 -7.64 -11.18 0.11
CA PHE A 50 -8.44 -11.11 -1.10
C PHE A 50 -7.64 -11.52 -2.33
N ASN A 51 -6.40 -11.03 -2.46
CA ASN A 51 -5.48 -11.38 -3.53
C ASN A 51 -5.15 -12.88 -3.56
N TYR A 52 -4.97 -13.51 -2.40
CA TYR A 52 -4.81 -14.96 -2.31
C TYR A 52 -6.02 -15.71 -2.88
N PHE A 53 -7.24 -15.28 -2.55
CA PHE A 53 -8.46 -15.90 -3.11
C PHE A 53 -8.61 -15.65 -4.60
N ALA A 54 -8.27 -14.45 -5.09
CA ALA A 54 -8.31 -14.11 -6.51
C ALA A 54 -7.38 -15.03 -7.31
N ILE A 55 -6.12 -15.16 -6.91
CA ILE A 55 -5.14 -16.07 -7.54
C ILE A 55 -5.59 -17.52 -7.43
N SER A 56 -6.08 -17.95 -6.25
CA SER A 56 -6.53 -19.32 -6.06
C SER A 56 -7.71 -19.70 -6.96
N ASN A 57 -8.57 -18.72 -7.30
CA ASN A 57 -9.66 -18.95 -8.22
C ASN A 57 -9.23 -18.83 -9.69
N SER A 58 -8.32 -17.92 -10.02
CA SER A 58 -7.84 -17.74 -11.40
C SER A 58 -7.08 -18.97 -11.93
N GLU A 59 -6.39 -19.68 -11.05
CA GLU A 59 -5.63 -20.91 -11.39
C GLU A 59 -6.51 -22.16 -11.60
N LYS A 60 -7.85 -22.09 -11.34
CA LYS A 60 -8.74 -23.22 -11.57
C LYS A 60 -8.92 -23.46 -13.07
N PRO A 61 -8.86 -24.74 -13.50
CA PRO A 61 -9.06 -25.09 -14.90
C PRO A 61 -10.48 -24.72 -15.38
N ALA A 62 -10.65 -24.68 -16.70
CA ALA A 62 -11.96 -24.53 -17.32
C ALA A 62 -12.93 -25.59 -16.84
N ASP A 63 -14.17 -25.17 -16.60
CA ASP A 63 -15.29 -26.04 -16.20
C ASP A 63 -16.54 -25.72 -17.03
N ARG A 64 -17.67 -26.41 -16.76
CA ARG A 64 -18.92 -26.21 -17.51
C ARG A 64 -19.49 -24.78 -17.40
N THR A 65 -19.16 -24.04 -16.35
CA THR A 65 -19.61 -22.66 -16.12
C THR A 65 -18.62 -21.66 -16.71
N PHE A 66 -17.33 -21.97 -16.69
CA PHE A 66 -16.24 -21.13 -17.18
C PHE A 66 -15.45 -21.86 -18.26
N ASN A 67 -16.02 -21.96 -19.46
CA ASN A 67 -15.46 -22.72 -20.59
C ASN A 67 -14.05 -22.29 -21.00
N TYR A 68 -13.69 -21.00 -20.79
CA TYR A 68 -12.37 -20.43 -21.12
C TYR A 68 -11.44 -20.32 -19.90
N GLY A 69 -11.81 -20.94 -18.77
CA GLY A 69 -11.09 -20.82 -17.50
C GLY A 69 -11.45 -19.53 -16.75
N ARG A 70 -10.68 -19.22 -15.70
CA ARG A 70 -10.97 -18.14 -14.76
C ARG A 70 -9.87 -17.08 -14.67
N GLY A 71 -8.96 -17.03 -15.67
CA GLY A 71 -7.82 -16.10 -15.68
C GLY A 71 -8.22 -14.62 -15.52
N LYS A 72 -9.37 -14.22 -16.05
CA LYS A 72 -9.88 -12.85 -15.90
C LYS A 72 -10.22 -12.43 -14.46
N ILE A 73 -10.31 -13.38 -13.50
CA ILE A 73 -10.47 -13.04 -12.07
C ILE A 73 -9.24 -12.29 -11.57
N GLU A 74 -8.05 -12.65 -12.03
CA GLU A 74 -6.82 -11.96 -11.66
C GLU A 74 -6.80 -10.51 -12.18
N ALA A 75 -7.19 -10.29 -13.45
CA ALA A 75 -7.32 -8.97 -14.02
C ALA A 75 -8.37 -8.11 -13.28
N LEU A 76 -9.53 -8.70 -12.96
CA LEU A 76 -10.57 -8.01 -12.17
C LEU A 76 -10.07 -7.63 -10.77
N ALA A 77 -9.34 -8.52 -10.10
CA ALA A 77 -8.78 -8.24 -8.79
C ALA A 77 -7.77 -7.07 -8.84
N SER A 78 -6.90 -7.03 -9.85
CA SER A 78 -5.96 -5.91 -10.03
C SER A 78 -6.65 -4.58 -10.34
N VAL A 79 -7.78 -4.58 -11.07
CA VAL A 79 -8.60 -3.38 -11.30
C VAL A 79 -9.24 -2.88 -10.00
N ILE A 80 -9.77 -3.80 -9.17
CA ILE A 80 -10.34 -3.44 -7.86
C ILE A 80 -9.26 -2.81 -6.99
N GLU A 81 -8.09 -3.44 -6.89
CA GLU A 81 -6.98 -2.94 -6.08
C GLU A 81 -6.44 -1.61 -6.61
N GLY A 82 -6.26 -1.46 -7.92
CA GLY A 82 -5.91 -0.20 -8.56
C GLY A 82 -6.91 0.94 -8.27
N THR A 83 -8.20 0.59 -8.17
CA THR A 83 -9.25 1.55 -7.77
C THR A 83 -9.06 2.00 -6.32
N ILE A 84 -8.77 1.07 -5.41
CA ILE A 84 -8.48 1.38 -4.00
C ILE A 84 -7.24 2.29 -3.90
N ILE A 85 -6.17 1.97 -4.62
CA ILE A 85 -4.94 2.78 -4.68
C ILE A 85 -5.24 4.19 -5.22
N THR A 86 -6.09 4.30 -6.24
CA THR A 86 -6.52 5.61 -6.80
C THR A 86 -7.24 6.45 -5.74
N ILE A 87 -8.17 5.85 -5.00
CA ILE A 87 -8.89 6.53 -3.92
C ILE A 87 -7.92 7.00 -2.84
N SER A 88 -6.96 6.15 -2.44
CA SER A 88 -5.90 6.52 -1.49
C SER A 88 -5.04 7.68 -2.00
N GLY A 89 -4.64 7.67 -3.27
CA GLY A 89 -3.90 8.77 -3.90
C GLY A 89 -4.67 10.09 -3.92
N LEU A 90 -5.98 10.04 -4.23
CA LEU A 90 -6.86 11.20 -4.18
C LEU A 90 -7.02 11.74 -2.76
N TYR A 91 -7.13 10.87 -1.77
CA TYR A 91 -7.17 11.25 -0.36
C TYR A 91 -5.87 11.94 0.08
N LEU A 92 -4.71 11.41 -0.29
CA LEU A 92 -3.41 12.03 -0.02
C LEU A 92 -3.29 13.41 -0.68
N LEU A 93 -3.77 13.56 -1.91
CA LEU A 93 -3.79 14.85 -2.60
C LEU A 93 -4.70 15.86 -1.87
N TYR A 94 -5.87 15.42 -1.42
CA TYR A 94 -6.78 16.25 -0.61
C TYR A 94 -6.13 16.69 0.69
N GLU A 95 -5.46 15.80 1.43
CA GLU A 95 -4.74 16.13 2.67
C GLU A 95 -3.59 17.11 2.41
N ALA A 96 -2.82 16.94 1.32
CA ALA A 96 -1.78 17.90 0.94
C ALA A 96 -2.35 19.30 0.69
N VAL A 97 -3.48 19.40 -0.04
CA VAL A 97 -4.16 20.70 -0.30
C VAL A 97 -4.74 21.29 0.99
N LYS A 98 -5.33 20.47 1.85
CA LYS A 98 -5.87 20.91 3.15
C LYS A 98 -4.75 21.46 4.03
N LYS A 99 -3.62 20.77 4.14
CA LYS A 99 -2.45 21.19 4.91
C LYS A 99 -1.86 22.51 4.38
N ALA A 100 -1.84 22.70 3.05
CA ALA A 100 -1.46 23.97 2.43
C ALA A 100 -2.29 25.16 2.90
N LYS A 101 -3.56 24.92 3.26
CA LYS A 101 -4.49 25.98 3.71
C LYS A 101 -4.50 26.18 5.22
N SER A 102 -4.31 25.12 6.00
CA SER A 102 -4.44 25.18 7.48
C SER A 102 -3.14 25.52 8.20
N GLY A 103 -1.98 25.27 7.59
CA GLY A 103 -0.66 25.45 8.24
C GLY A 103 -0.47 24.54 9.47
N GLU A 104 -1.20 23.42 9.55
CA GLU A 104 -1.11 22.52 10.70
C GLU A 104 0.19 21.69 10.65
N VAL A 105 0.99 21.78 11.69
CA VAL A 105 2.21 20.97 11.87
C VAL A 105 1.83 19.65 12.53
N SER A 106 2.17 18.52 11.90
CA SER A 106 1.97 17.21 12.48
C SER A 106 2.95 17.00 13.65
N GLN A 107 2.43 16.83 14.85
CA GLN A 107 3.24 16.45 16.01
C GLN A 107 3.36 14.93 16.07
N TYR A 108 4.57 14.42 15.90
CA TYR A 108 4.87 13.00 16.08
C TYR A 108 5.54 12.78 17.42
N LEU A 109 5.00 11.85 18.20
CA LEU A 109 5.68 11.34 19.41
C LEU A 109 6.86 10.47 18.97
N ASP A 110 7.98 10.52 19.70
CA ASP A 110 9.21 9.77 19.38
C ASP A 110 8.96 8.27 19.10
N ILE A 111 8.08 7.65 19.87
CA ILE A 111 7.73 6.24 19.68
C ILE A 111 7.05 5.97 18.33
N SER A 112 6.25 6.92 17.84
CA SER A 112 5.59 6.80 16.51
C SER A 112 6.62 6.78 15.39
N ILE A 113 7.68 7.58 15.49
CA ILE A 113 8.78 7.62 14.52
C ILE A 113 9.51 6.28 14.48
N TYR A 114 9.84 5.68 15.62
CA TYR A 114 10.48 4.36 15.65
C TYR A 114 9.62 3.28 15.00
N VAL A 115 8.32 3.25 15.29
CA VAL A 115 7.38 2.30 14.69
C VAL A 115 7.28 2.51 13.17
N MET A 116 7.23 3.77 12.70
CA MET A 116 7.21 4.10 11.28
C MET A 116 8.48 3.63 10.57
N VAL A 117 9.66 3.87 11.14
CA VAL A 117 10.94 3.46 10.54
C VAL A 117 11.04 1.93 10.45
N ILE A 118 10.70 1.20 11.51
CA ILE A 118 10.73 -0.27 11.50
C ILE A 118 9.72 -0.81 10.47
N SER A 119 8.49 -0.29 10.47
CA SER A 119 7.46 -0.68 9.50
C SER A 119 7.91 -0.40 8.07
N LEU A 120 8.55 0.74 7.83
CA LEU A 120 9.06 1.14 6.51
C LEU A 120 10.12 0.16 5.99
N ILE A 121 11.08 -0.25 6.83
CA ILE A 121 12.12 -1.22 6.44
C ILE A 121 11.50 -2.57 6.07
N ILE A 122 10.52 -3.04 6.85
CA ILE A 122 9.80 -4.29 6.59
C ILE A 122 9.02 -4.18 5.29
N THR A 123 8.29 -3.08 5.08
CA THR A 123 7.48 -2.86 3.86
C THR A 123 8.35 -2.72 2.61
N ILE A 124 9.49 -2.03 2.68
CA ILE A 124 10.45 -1.96 1.55
C ILE A 124 10.93 -3.37 1.16
N SER A 125 11.28 -4.19 2.14
CA SER A 125 11.71 -5.58 1.89
C SER A 125 10.61 -6.40 1.22
N LEU A 126 9.36 -6.21 1.65
CA LEU A 126 8.19 -6.84 1.04
C LEU A 126 7.97 -6.37 -0.40
N VAL A 127 8.05 -5.06 -0.67
CA VAL A 127 7.90 -4.49 -2.02
C VAL A 127 8.94 -5.05 -2.99
N ILE A 128 10.20 -5.17 -2.56
CA ILE A 128 11.27 -5.76 -3.37
C ILE A 128 10.92 -7.22 -3.71
N TYR A 129 10.49 -8.00 -2.72
CA TYR A 129 10.08 -9.38 -2.91
C TYR A 129 8.88 -9.51 -3.85
N LEU A 130 7.81 -8.74 -3.64
CA LEU A 130 6.60 -8.76 -4.48
C LEU A 130 6.91 -8.36 -5.93
N ASN A 131 7.71 -7.30 -6.14
CA ASN A 131 8.14 -6.91 -7.49
C ASN A 131 8.95 -8.00 -8.20
N PHE A 132 9.81 -8.72 -7.47
CA PHE A 132 10.56 -9.85 -8.03
C PHE A 132 9.60 -10.97 -8.48
N ILE A 133 8.62 -11.33 -7.65
CA ILE A 133 7.63 -12.36 -8.01
C ILE A 133 6.72 -11.90 -9.14
N ALA A 134 6.24 -10.64 -9.12
CA ALA A 134 5.41 -10.07 -10.18
C ALA A 134 6.09 -10.16 -11.55
N LYS A 135 7.37 -9.78 -11.63
CA LYS A 135 8.17 -9.88 -12.86
C LYS A 135 8.38 -11.33 -13.32
N LYS A 136 8.57 -12.26 -12.38
CA LYS A 136 8.80 -13.68 -12.68
C LYS A 136 7.54 -14.39 -13.17
N THR A 137 6.37 -13.98 -12.71
CA THR A 137 5.10 -14.67 -12.94
C THR A 137 4.17 -13.94 -13.90
N ASN A 138 4.46 -12.68 -14.21
CA ASN A 138 3.58 -11.76 -14.94
C ASN A 138 2.18 -11.64 -14.31
N SER A 139 2.04 -11.92 -13.01
CA SER A 139 0.77 -11.84 -12.29
C SER A 139 0.35 -10.39 -12.08
N MET A 140 -0.84 -10.04 -12.54
CA MET A 140 -1.41 -8.69 -12.37
C MET A 140 -1.78 -8.42 -10.92
N VAL A 141 -2.28 -9.42 -10.19
CA VAL A 141 -2.61 -9.28 -8.75
C VAL A 141 -1.33 -9.02 -7.94
N ILE A 142 -0.22 -9.74 -8.21
CA ILE A 142 1.04 -9.49 -7.48
C ILE A 142 1.64 -8.13 -7.87
N LYS A 143 1.46 -7.68 -9.13
CA LYS A 143 1.83 -6.31 -9.54
C LYS A 143 1.02 -5.26 -8.78
N ALA A 144 -0.28 -5.51 -8.59
CA ALA A 144 -1.18 -4.64 -7.84
C ALA A 144 -0.80 -4.58 -6.35
N ASP A 145 -0.62 -5.74 -5.71
CA ASP A 145 -0.18 -5.86 -4.31
C ASP A 145 1.19 -5.15 -4.08
N ALA A 146 2.14 -5.33 -5.01
CA ALA A 146 3.42 -4.62 -4.97
C ALA A 146 3.27 -3.10 -5.11
N LEU A 147 2.34 -2.61 -5.94
CA LEU A 147 2.06 -1.19 -6.10
C LEU A 147 1.37 -0.61 -4.85
N HIS A 148 0.44 -1.34 -4.24
CA HIS A 148 -0.21 -0.97 -3.00
C HIS A 148 0.83 -0.71 -1.89
N TYR A 149 1.67 -1.70 -1.57
CA TYR A 149 2.73 -1.52 -0.56
C TYR A 149 3.79 -0.47 -0.95
N LYS A 150 4.06 -0.28 -2.24
CA LYS A 150 4.94 0.78 -2.72
C LYS A 150 4.35 2.17 -2.46
N THR A 151 3.02 2.30 -2.56
CA THR A 151 2.29 3.52 -2.18
C THR A 151 2.49 3.83 -0.71
N ASP A 152 2.38 2.84 0.17
CA ASP A 152 2.60 3.00 1.61
C ASP A 152 4.05 3.41 1.92
N VAL A 153 5.04 2.81 1.24
CA VAL A 153 6.45 3.21 1.35
C VAL A 153 6.61 4.67 0.97
N PHE A 154 6.07 5.11 -0.17
CA PHE A 154 6.20 6.49 -0.62
C PHE A 154 5.51 7.49 0.32
N SER A 155 4.31 7.17 0.81
CA SER A 155 3.60 7.99 1.78
C SER A 155 4.41 8.14 3.07
N ASN A 156 4.93 7.05 3.62
CA ASN A 156 5.74 7.08 4.84
C ASN A 156 7.07 7.82 4.64
N VAL A 157 7.76 7.61 3.49
CA VAL A 157 8.99 8.33 3.16
C VAL A 157 8.72 9.82 2.98
N ALA A 158 7.60 10.19 2.33
CA ALA A 158 7.19 11.59 2.20
C ALA A 158 7.04 12.27 3.56
N VAL A 159 6.27 11.63 4.45
CA VAL A 159 6.04 12.16 5.81
C VAL A 159 7.36 12.32 6.58
N LEU A 160 8.23 11.30 6.57
CA LEU A 160 9.54 11.39 7.25
C LEU A 160 10.46 12.43 6.63
N SER A 161 10.52 12.49 5.29
CA SER A 161 11.37 13.45 4.57
C SER A 161 10.88 14.88 4.77
N SER A 162 9.58 15.11 4.68
CA SER A 162 9.00 16.44 4.89
C SER A 162 9.23 16.92 6.31
N LEU A 163 9.06 16.04 7.31
CA LEU A 163 9.33 16.37 8.71
C LEU A 163 10.78 16.83 8.91
N LEU A 164 11.76 16.11 8.35
CA LEU A 164 13.16 16.48 8.41
C LEU A 164 13.42 17.81 7.71
N LEU A 165 12.92 17.98 6.48
CA LEU A 165 13.13 19.21 5.71
C LEU A 165 12.49 20.43 6.38
N VAL A 166 11.27 20.28 6.91
CA VAL A 166 10.59 21.35 7.66
C VAL A 166 11.39 21.71 8.92
N THR A 167 11.89 20.72 9.65
CA THR A 167 12.72 20.94 10.86
C THR A 167 14.00 21.74 10.55
N PHE A 168 14.67 21.46 9.40
CA PHE A 168 15.89 22.16 9.02
C PHE A 168 15.66 23.53 8.35
N THR A 169 14.59 23.68 7.58
CA THR A 169 14.36 24.87 6.75
C THR A 169 13.33 25.83 7.33
N GLY A 170 12.43 25.34 8.19
CA GLY A 170 11.28 26.10 8.68
C GLY A 170 10.16 26.34 7.65
N TYR A 171 10.29 25.80 6.42
CA TYR A 171 9.31 26.01 5.34
C TYR A 171 8.31 24.84 5.27
N GLU A 172 7.11 25.00 5.81
CA GLU A 172 6.04 24.00 5.79
C GLU A 172 5.52 23.67 4.38
N ILE A 173 5.69 24.58 3.43
CA ILE A 173 5.25 24.39 2.04
C ILE A 173 5.93 23.20 1.36
N ILE A 174 7.10 22.79 1.82
CA ILE A 174 7.86 21.65 1.28
C ILE A 174 7.06 20.35 1.41
N ASP A 175 6.39 20.15 2.54
CA ASP A 175 5.54 18.97 2.79
C ASP A 175 4.39 18.86 1.79
N VAL A 176 3.79 20.00 1.43
CA VAL A 176 2.71 20.07 0.45
C VAL A 176 3.18 19.65 -0.94
N PHE A 177 4.35 20.13 -1.38
CA PHE A 177 4.91 19.77 -2.68
C PHE A 177 5.35 18.31 -2.74
N VAL A 178 5.99 17.80 -1.69
CA VAL A 178 6.41 16.39 -1.62
C VAL A 178 5.20 15.48 -1.58
N GLY A 179 4.24 15.73 -0.69
CA GLY A 179 3.02 14.94 -0.56
C GLY A 179 2.15 15.00 -1.82
N GLY A 180 1.96 16.19 -2.41
CA GLY A 180 1.22 16.36 -3.65
C GLY A 180 1.87 15.67 -4.85
N GLY A 181 3.19 15.76 -4.99
CA GLY A 181 3.95 15.08 -6.06
C GLY A 181 3.83 13.55 -5.96
N ILE A 182 3.94 13.00 -4.75
CA ILE A 182 3.78 11.56 -4.52
C ILE A 182 2.34 11.12 -4.79
N ALA A 183 1.33 11.88 -4.34
CA ALA A 183 -0.06 11.57 -4.61
C ALA A 183 -0.36 11.49 -6.12
N LEU A 184 0.15 12.43 -6.92
CA LEU A 184 0.02 12.40 -8.39
C LEU A 184 0.71 11.18 -9.01
N TYR A 185 1.91 10.82 -8.53
CA TYR A 185 2.61 9.61 -8.99
C TYR A 185 1.81 8.34 -8.68
N ILE A 186 1.22 8.24 -7.48
CA ILE A 186 0.38 7.11 -7.06
C ILE A 186 -0.83 6.98 -7.99
N ILE A 187 -1.55 8.08 -8.24
CA ILE A 187 -2.73 8.10 -9.12
C ILE A 187 -2.34 7.66 -10.54
N TYR A 188 -1.23 8.16 -11.07
CA TYR A 188 -0.74 7.76 -12.39
C TYR A 188 -0.41 6.25 -12.46
N SER A 189 0.30 5.73 -11.46
CA SER A 189 0.66 4.30 -11.40
C SER A 189 -0.56 3.39 -11.24
N ALA A 190 -1.56 3.83 -10.48
CA ALA A 190 -2.82 3.12 -10.33
C ALA A 190 -3.65 3.12 -11.63
N TYR A 191 -3.66 4.24 -12.36
CA TYR A 191 -4.28 4.32 -13.69
C TYR A 191 -3.65 3.32 -14.66
N GLU A 192 -2.32 3.23 -14.72
CA GLU A 192 -1.60 2.26 -15.56
C GLU A 192 -2.02 0.81 -15.20
N LEU A 193 -2.09 0.50 -13.90
CA LEU A 193 -2.52 -0.82 -13.42
C LEU A 193 -3.97 -1.16 -13.83
N ILE A 194 -4.91 -0.20 -13.68
CA ILE A 194 -6.31 -0.38 -14.07
C ILE A 194 -6.41 -0.55 -15.59
N HIS A 195 -5.70 0.27 -16.35
CA HIS A 195 -5.68 0.19 -17.80
C HIS A 195 -5.20 -1.18 -18.29
N ASP A 196 -4.08 -1.66 -17.74
CA ASP A 196 -3.55 -2.99 -18.06
C ASP A 196 -4.58 -4.09 -17.71
N GLY A 197 -5.25 -3.98 -16.54
CA GLY A 197 -6.25 -4.95 -16.09
C GLY A 197 -7.51 -5.00 -16.96
N VAL A 198 -7.94 -3.85 -17.51
CA VAL A 198 -9.13 -3.78 -18.37
C VAL A 198 -8.86 -4.35 -19.77
N LEU A 199 -7.62 -4.25 -20.27
CA LEU A 199 -7.26 -4.70 -21.63
C LEU A 199 -7.05 -6.21 -21.76
N VAL A 200 -7.05 -6.99 -20.66
CA VAL A 200 -6.96 -8.45 -20.63
C VAL A 200 -8.34 -9.10 -20.76
#